data_e7206dc13fefa4430d19e85745b9aac1
#
_entry.id   e7206dc13fefa4430d19e85745b9aac1
#
_cell.length_a   1.000
_cell.length_b   1.000
_cell.length_c   1.000
_cell.angle_alpha   90.00
_cell.angle_beta   90.00
_cell.angle_gamma   90.00
#
_symmetry.space_group_name_H-M   'P 1'
#
loop_
_entity.id
_entity.type
_entity.pdbx_description
1 polymer ?
#
loop_
_entity_poly.entity_id
_entity_poly.type
_entity_poly.pdbx_seq_one_letter_code
_entity_poly.pdbx_strand_id
1 'polypeptide(L)'
;MTMRTVDRITIRAPIGRVFEVAADVERWPRFLPHYRAVRFLQRANDTRGGTVEMAAWRPFGVVRYPARWVSEMTVEPGTHQIRYRHVWGITRGMDVSWRLEAQPEGVDVTIEHAWAGPRWPVVGPFMARFVIGPVFIHGIAKRTLAGIKRLVEAG
;
A
#
# COMPACT_ATOMS: atom_id res chain seq x y z
N MET A 1 7.53 -11.33 17.37
CA MET A 1 6.95 -9.99 17.64
C MET A 1 6.39 -9.42 16.35
N THR A 2 5.12 -9.10 16.34
CA THR A 2 4.45 -8.57 15.15
C THR A 2 4.57 -7.05 15.11
N MET A 3 5.04 -6.52 13.98
CA MET A 3 5.06 -5.09 13.73
C MET A 3 3.69 -4.67 13.17
N ARG A 4 3.18 -3.55 13.66
CA ARG A 4 1.92 -2.99 13.19
C ARG A 4 2.05 -1.49 13.01
N THR A 5 1.63 -1.00 11.86
CA THR A 5 1.61 0.44 11.58
C THR A 5 0.24 0.85 11.08
N VAL A 6 -0.15 2.09 11.39
CA VAL A 6 -1.40 2.68 10.94
C VAL A 6 -1.11 4.07 10.39
N ASP A 7 -1.57 4.32 9.17
CA ASP A 7 -1.48 5.62 8.54
C ASP A 7 -2.88 6.07 8.11
N ARG A 8 -3.19 7.34 8.32
CA ARG A 8 -4.53 7.87 8.06
C ARG A 8 -4.46 9.25 7.42
N ILE A 9 -5.40 9.52 6.53
CA ILE A 9 -5.59 10.84 5.94
C ILE A 9 -7.07 11.08 5.67
N THR A 10 -7.48 12.35 5.69
CA THR A 10 -8.82 12.76 5.27
C THR A 10 -8.74 13.38 3.89
N ILE A 11 -9.57 12.89 2.95
CA ILE A 11 -9.62 13.37 1.56
C ILE A 11 -10.99 14.00 1.32
N ARG A 12 -11.00 15.21 0.81
CA ARG A 12 -12.23 15.97 0.53
C ARG A 12 -12.76 15.64 -0.86
N ALA A 13 -13.40 14.49 -0.98
CA ALA A 13 -14.00 14.02 -2.22
C ALA A 13 -15.01 12.91 -1.90
N PRO A 14 -15.91 12.58 -2.85
CA PRO A 14 -16.83 11.46 -2.66
C PRO A 14 -16.08 10.13 -2.50
N ILE A 15 -16.59 9.26 -1.63
CA ILE A 15 -15.95 7.98 -1.32
C ILE A 15 -15.76 7.10 -2.54
N GLY A 16 -16.72 7.11 -3.48
CA GLY A 16 -16.61 6.32 -4.70
C GLY A 16 -15.42 6.73 -5.55
N ARG A 17 -15.16 8.03 -5.66
CA ARG A 17 -14.01 8.53 -6.43
C ARG A 17 -12.69 8.18 -5.74
N VAL A 18 -12.61 8.36 -4.43
CA VAL A 18 -11.39 8.01 -3.69
C VAL A 18 -11.11 6.52 -3.81
N PHE A 19 -12.15 5.70 -3.67
CA PHE A 19 -12.03 4.26 -3.78
C PHE A 19 -11.57 3.81 -5.18
N GLU A 20 -12.12 4.42 -6.24
CA GLU A 20 -11.71 4.13 -7.60
C GLU A 20 -10.22 4.37 -7.81
N VAL A 21 -9.71 5.51 -7.35
CA VAL A 21 -8.29 5.84 -7.49
C VAL A 21 -7.42 4.90 -6.65
N ALA A 22 -7.85 4.59 -5.42
CA ALA A 22 -7.11 3.69 -4.55
C ALA A 22 -7.06 2.26 -5.09
N ALA A 23 -8.12 1.79 -5.74
CA ALA A 23 -8.19 0.43 -6.27
C ALA A 23 -7.52 0.28 -7.64
N ASP A 24 -7.34 1.37 -8.39
CA ASP A 24 -6.74 1.32 -9.73
C ASP A 24 -5.22 1.39 -9.64
N VAL A 25 -4.63 0.35 -9.06
CA VAL A 25 -3.21 0.32 -8.70
C VAL A 25 -2.28 0.36 -9.92
N GLU A 26 -2.74 -0.09 -11.09
CA GLU A 26 -1.91 -0.06 -12.30
C GLU A 26 -1.60 1.36 -12.76
N ARG A 27 -2.43 2.33 -12.37
CA ARG A 27 -2.19 3.75 -12.68
C ARG A 27 -1.33 4.48 -11.66
N TRP A 28 -1.06 3.85 -10.52
CA TRP A 28 -0.29 4.50 -9.45
C TRP A 28 1.04 5.10 -9.92
N PRO A 29 1.84 4.43 -10.77
CA PRO A 29 3.10 5.04 -11.21
C PRO A 29 2.94 6.36 -11.97
N ARG A 30 1.75 6.66 -12.48
CA ARG A 30 1.51 7.91 -13.23
C ARG A 30 1.41 9.13 -12.33
N PHE A 31 0.98 8.95 -11.08
CA PHE A 31 0.81 10.07 -10.14
C PHE A 31 1.46 9.83 -8.79
N LEU A 32 2.05 8.66 -8.58
CA LEU A 32 2.81 8.33 -7.37
C LEU A 32 4.25 8.06 -7.79
N PRO A 33 5.13 9.07 -7.77
CA PRO A 33 6.49 8.91 -8.33
C PRO A 33 7.36 7.93 -7.58
N HIS A 34 7.00 7.54 -6.37
CA HIS A 34 7.72 6.50 -5.63
C HIS A 34 7.42 5.09 -6.11
N TYR A 35 6.34 4.89 -6.88
CA TYR A 35 6.08 3.61 -7.54
C TYR A 35 6.73 3.59 -8.91
N ARG A 36 7.49 2.54 -9.19
CA ARG A 36 8.17 2.35 -10.49
C ARG A 36 7.28 1.64 -11.48
N ALA A 37 6.60 0.58 -11.03
CA ALA A 37 5.74 -0.24 -11.87
C ALA A 37 4.75 -1.00 -11.01
N VAL A 38 3.56 -1.21 -11.57
CA VAL A 38 2.52 -2.06 -10.98
C VAL A 38 1.89 -2.84 -12.11
N ARG A 39 1.87 -4.18 -12.01
CA ARG A 39 1.23 -5.01 -13.02
C ARG A 39 0.58 -6.24 -12.39
N PHE A 40 -0.54 -6.64 -12.94
CA PHE A 40 -1.17 -7.89 -12.54
C PHE A 40 -0.49 -9.06 -13.23
N LEU A 41 -0.07 -10.05 -12.44
CA LEU A 41 0.41 -11.33 -12.96
C LEU A 41 -0.76 -12.24 -13.29
N GLN A 42 -1.84 -12.12 -12.51
CA GLN A 42 -3.09 -12.84 -12.74
C GLN A 42 -4.22 -12.00 -12.14
N ARG A 43 -5.28 -11.80 -12.92
CA ARG A 43 -6.45 -11.08 -12.43
C ARG A 43 -7.48 -12.08 -11.89
N ALA A 44 -8.18 -11.68 -10.83
CA ALA A 44 -9.33 -12.43 -10.36
C ALA A 44 -10.50 -12.27 -11.33
N ASN A 45 -11.27 -13.34 -11.55
CA ASN A 45 -12.31 -13.36 -12.59
C ASN A 45 -13.49 -12.44 -12.33
N ASP A 46 -13.82 -12.21 -11.06
CA ASP A 46 -15.04 -11.55 -10.64
C ASP A 46 -14.81 -10.28 -9.83
N THR A 47 -13.56 -9.90 -9.62
CA THR A 47 -13.21 -8.70 -8.85
C THR A 47 -12.09 -7.93 -9.56
N ARG A 48 -11.80 -6.73 -9.08
CA ARG A 48 -10.69 -5.93 -9.59
C ARG A 48 -9.34 -6.35 -8.99
N GLY A 49 -9.35 -7.33 -8.09
CA GLY A 49 -8.16 -7.85 -7.44
C GLY A 49 -7.43 -8.89 -8.27
N GLY A 50 -6.53 -9.60 -7.65
CA GLY A 50 -5.71 -10.64 -8.26
C GLY A 50 -4.31 -10.67 -7.67
N THR A 51 -3.39 -11.34 -8.37
CA THR A 51 -1.98 -11.36 -8.00
C THR A 51 -1.28 -10.20 -8.69
N VAL A 52 -0.75 -9.28 -7.90
CA VAL A 52 -0.17 -8.03 -8.42
C VAL A 52 1.30 -7.91 -7.99
N GLU A 53 2.14 -7.56 -8.97
CA GLU A 53 3.55 -7.25 -8.74
C GLU A 53 3.71 -5.74 -8.64
N MET A 54 4.35 -5.29 -7.57
CA MET A 54 4.62 -3.87 -7.34
C MET A 54 6.10 -3.63 -7.18
N ALA A 55 6.58 -2.54 -7.76
CA ALA A 55 7.96 -2.08 -7.62
C ALA A 55 7.94 -0.62 -7.21
N ALA A 56 8.71 -0.28 -6.20
CA ALA A 56 8.77 1.06 -5.65
C ALA A 56 10.22 1.47 -5.35
N TRP A 57 10.46 2.78 -5.31
CA TRP A 57 11.71 3.32 -4.82
C TRP A 57 11.65 3.44 -3.31
N ARG A 58 12.67 2.94 -2.67
CA ARG A 58 12.86 3.09 -1.24
C ARG A 58 13.93 4.14 -0.99
N PRO A 59 13.61 5.27 -0.35
CA PRO A 59 14.65 6.24 0.03
C PRO A 59 15.44 5.71 1.23
N PHE A 60 16.77 5.85 1.15
CA PHE A 60 17.67 5.54 2.24
C PHE A 60 18.73 6.66 2.27
N GLY A 61 18.46 7.73 3.03
CA GLY A 61 19.29 8.91 3.01
C GLY A 61 19.27 9.56 1.64
N VAL A 62 20.44 9.68 1.01
CA VAL A 62 20.57 10.24 -0.34
C VAL A 62 20.48 9.19 -1.44
N VAL A 63 20.38 7.91 -1.08
CA VAL A 63 20.32 6.79 -2.02
C VAL A 63 18.91 6.24 -2.07
N ARG A 64 18.47 5.85 -3.27
CA ARG A 64 17.18 5.17 -3.46
C ARG A 64 17.43 3.72 -3.83
N TYR A 65 16.72 2.80 -3.17
CA TYR A 65 16.76 1.38 -3.47
C TYR A 65 15.51 0.95 -4.20
N PRO A 66 15.62 0.12 -5.25
CA PRO A 66 14.46 -0.51 -5.83
C PRO A 66 13.95 -1.62 -4.90
N ALA A 67 12.67 -1.58 -4.61
CA ALA A 67 11.98 -2.63 -3.86
C ALA A 67 10.92 -3.25 -4.74
N ARG A 68 10.76 -4.58 -4.66
CA ARG A 68 9.77 -5.31 -5.44
C ARG A 68 9.10 -6.35 -4.55
N TRP A 69 7.80 -6.49 -4.72
CA TRP A 69 7.04 -7.52 -4.02
C TRP A 69 5.86 -7.96 -4.87
N VAL A 70 5.31 -9.12 -4.54
CA VAL A 70 4.09 -9.66 -5.16
C VAL A 70 3.07 -9.85 -4.05
N SER A 71 1.86 -9.41 -4.31
CA SER A 71 0.74 -9.51 -3.35
C SER A 71 -0.48 -10.15 -3.97
N GLU A 72 -1.24 -10.83 -3.14
CA GLU A 72 -2.62 -11.17 -3.45
C GLU A 72 -3.48 -9.99 -3.01
N MET A 73 -4.19 -9.39 -3.96
CA MET A 73 -5.02 -8.21 -3.75
C MET A 73 -6.50 -8.59 -3.81
N THR A 74 -7.24 -8.17 -2.80
CA THR A 74 -8.69 -8.35 -2.74
C THR A 74 -9.35 -6.99 -2.67
N VAL A 75 -10.32 -6.74 -3.54
CA VAL A 75 -11.07 -5.48 -3.57
C VAL A 75 -12.52 -5.76 -3.16
N GLU A 76 -12.99 -5.05 -2.14
CA GLU A 76 -14.34 -5.19 -1.61
C GLU A 76 -15.11 -3.87 -1.76
N PRO A 77 -15.78 -3.63 -2.91
CA PRO A 77 -16.46 -2.36 -3.15
C PRO A 77 -17.60 -2.08 -2.18
N GLY A 78 -18.31 -3.12 -1.76
CA GLY A 78 -19.46 -2.96 -0.85
C GLY A 78 -19.11 -2.37 0.50
N THR A 79 -17.91 -2.62 0.98
CA THR A 79 -17.41 -2.13 2.26
C THR A 79 -16.31 -1.09 2.12
N HIS A 80 -15.94 -0.74 0.90
CA HIS A 80 -14.84 0.18 0.57
C HIS A 80 -13.53 -0.24 1.24
N GLN A 81 -13.16 -1.51 1.07
CA GLN A 81 -11.94 -2.07 1.60
C GLN A 81 -11.09 -2.67 0.50
N ILE A 82 -9.77 -2.58 0.68
CA ILE A 82 -8.79 -3.22 -0.19
C ILE A 82 -7.79 -3.92 0.72
N ARG A 83 -7.48 -5.17 0.41
CA ARG A 83 -6.53 -5.95 1.19
C ARG A 83 -5.44 -6.49 0.31
N TYR A 84 -4.24 -6.55 0.87
CA TYR A 84 -3.08 -7.15 0.23
C TYR A 84 -2.43 -8.12 1.18
N ARG A 85 -2.01 -9.26 0.66
CA ARG A 85 -1.13 -10.18 1.38
C ARG A 85 0.12 -10.38 0.54
N HIS A 86 1.27 -9.99 1.07
CA HIS A 86 2.52 -10.14 0.36
C HIS A 86 2.91 -11.62 0.33
N VAL A 87 3.05 -12.17 -0.88
CA VAL A 87 3.36 -13.60 -1.09
C VAL A 87 4.77 -13.83 -1.60
N TRP A 88 5.45 -12.77 -2.07
CA TRP A 88 6.82 -12.85 -2.55
C TRP A 88 7.54 -11.54 -2.27
N GLY A 89 8.84 -11.62 -2.02
CA GLY A 89 9.68 -10.49 -1.72
C GLY A 89 10.11 -10.49 -0.26
N ILE A 90 10.93 -9.48 0.12
CA ILE A 90 11.46 -9.38 1.47
C ILE A 90 10.36 -9.15 2.51
N THR A 91 9.23 -8.60 2.10
CA THR A 91 8.07 -8.37 2.98
C THR A 91 7.04 -9.49 2.95
N ARG A 92 7.42 -10.67 2.45
CA ARG A 92 6.53 -11.83 2.40
C ARG A 92 5.88 -12.08 3.77
N GLY A 93 4.58 -12.31 3.75
CA GLY A 93 3.78 -12.53 4.96
C GLY A 93 3.17 -11.25 5.55
N MET A 94 3.48 -10.07 4.98
CA MET A 94 2.88 -8.82 5.43
C MET A 94 1.43 -8.75 4.96
N ASP A 95 0.54 -8.34 5.86
CA ASP A 95 -0.85 -8.05 5.55
C ASP A 95 -1.05 -6.54 5.55
N VAL A 96 -1.75 -6.05 4.52
CA VAL A 96 -2.07 -4.63 4.37
C VAL A 96 -3.58 -4.50 4.19
N SER A 97 -4.19 -3.62 4.96
CA SER A 97 -5.62 -3.34 4.87
C SER A 97 -5.84 -1.85 4.62
N TRP A 98 -6.66 -1.54 3.63
CA TRP A 98 -7.15 -0.20 3.35
C TRP A 98 -8.62 -0.14 3.71
N ARG A 99 -9.01 0.85 4.48
CA ARG A 99 -10.41 1.10 4.83
C ARG A 99 -10.74 2.55 4.53
N LEU A 100 -11.83 2.76 3.79
CA LEU A 100 -12.34 4.07 3.48
C LEU A 100 -13.69 4.25 4.17
N GLU A 101 -13.83 5.32 4.92
CA GLU A 101 -15.04 5.64 5.64
C GLU A 101 -15.52 7.05 5.31
N ALA A 102 -16.77 7.18 4.85
CA ALA A 102 -17.33 8.47 4.55
C ALA A 102 -17.55 9.26 5.86
N GLN A 103 -17.16 10.53 5.81
CA GLN A 103 -17.31 11.47 6.92
C GLN A 103 -18.02 12.72 6.42
N PRO A 104 -18.57 13.57 7.30
CA PRO A 104 -19.20 14.83 6.84
C PRO A 104 -18.27 15.71 6.00
N GLU A 105 -16.97 15.66 6.25
CA GLU A 105 -15.98 16.51 5.59
C GLU A 105 -15.30 15.85 4.41
N GLY A 106 -15.58 14.58 4.13
CA GLY A 106 -14.93 13.84 3.07
C GLY A 106 -14.82 12.37 3.36
N VAL A 107 -13.63 11.79 3.18
CA VAL A 107 -13.36 10.36 3.36
C VAL A 107 -12.13 10.18 4.23
N ASP A 108 -12.25 9.41 5.29
CA ASP A 108 -11.10 8.96 6.06
C ASP A 108 -10.55 7.69 5.42
N VAL A 109 -9.29 7.72 5.02
CA VAL A 109 -8.58 6.59 4.46
C VAL A 109 -7.56 6.11 5.48
N THR A 110 -7.65 4.85 5.87
CA THR A 110 -6.75 4.23 6.84
C THR A 110 -6.04 3.07 6.20
N ILE A 111 -4.70 3.07 6.26
CA ILE A 111 -3.87 1.94 5.83
C ILE A 111 -3.23 1.32 7.06
N GLU A 112 -3.42 0.03 7.21
CA GLU A 112 -2.85 -0.72 8.31
C GLU A 112 -1.94 -1.82 7.75
N HIS A 113 -0.70 -1.88 8.27
CA HIS A 113 0.26 -2.92 7.95
C HIS A 113 0.49 -3.77 9.19
N ALA A 114 0.48 -5.09 9.02
CA ALA A 114 0.79 -6.04 10.07
C ALA A 114 1.78 -7.08 9.54
N TRP A 115 2.89 -7.27 10.24
CA TRP A 115 3.96 -8.13 9.76
C TRP A 115 4.80 -8.68 10.88
N ALA A 116 5.06 -9.99 10.84
CA ALA A 116 5.91 -10.66 11.83
C ALA A 116 7.42 -10.52 11.53
N GLY A 117 7.76 -9.91 10.38
CA GLY A 117 9.13 -9.74 9.95
C GLY A 117 9.61 -10.82 9.01
N PRO A 118 10.80 -10.67 8.41
CA PRO A 118 11.38 -11.69 7.54
C PRO A 118 11.61 -12.99 8.29
N ARG A 119 11.46 -14.12 7.60
CA ARG A 119 11.61 -15.45 8.20
C ARG A 119 13.07 -15.92 8.34
N TRP A 120 14.02 -15.04 8.12
CA TRP A 120 15.45 -15.35 8.26
C TRP A 120 15.83 -15.28 9.74
N PRO A 121 16.25 -16.41 10.35
CA PRO A 121 16.41 -16.45 11.80
C PRO A 121 17.54 -15.57 12.34
N VAL A 122 18.55 -15.24 11.51
CA VAL A 122 19.70 -14.45 11.95
C VAL A 122 19.56 -12.96 11.64
N VAL A 123 18.96 -12.62 10.50
CA VAL A 123 18.85 -11.22 10.04
C VAL A 123 17.44 -10.66 10.10
N GLY A 124 16.43 -11.50 10.31
CA GLY A 124 15.03 -11.08 10.30
C GLY A 124 14.70 -9.94 11.23
N PRO A 125 15.00 -10.03 12.55
CA PRO A 125 14.70 -8.94 13.49
C PRO A 125 15.48 -7.66 13.19
N PHE A 126 16.72 -7.78 12.75
CA PHE A 126 17.55 -6.64 12.38
C PHE A 126 16.98 -5.94 11.14
N MET A 127 16.66 -6.72 10.09
CA MET A 127 16.09 -6.18 8.86
C MET A 127 14.74 -5.52 9.11
N ALA A 128 13.89 -6.15 9.93
CA ALA A 128 12.58 -5.58 10.26
C ALA A 128 12.74 -4.25 11.01
N ARG A 129 13.75 -4.13 11.85
CA ARG A 129 13.93 -2.98 12.72
C ARG A 129 14.63 -1.80 12.02
N PHE A 130 15.66 -2.09 11.21
CA PHE A 130 16.53 -1.06 10.66
C PHE A 130 16.34 -0.82 9.17
N VAL A 131 15.94 -1.83 8.40
CA VAL A 131 15.88 -1.74 6.94
C VAL A 131 14.44 -1.65 6.44
N ILE A 132 13.51 -2.43 7.04
CA ILE A 132 12.10 -2.48 6.61
C ILE A 132 11.20 -2.12 7.80
N GLY A 133 11.71 -1.28 8.69
CA GLY A 133 10.99 -0.91 9.89
C GLY A 133 9.82 0.05 9.62
N PRO A 134 9.14 0.46 10.69
CA PRO A 134 7.97 1.34 10.58
C PRO A 134 8.23 2.61 9.78
N VAL A 135 9.43 3.15 9.84
CA VAL A 135 9.79 4.38 9.10
C VAL A 135 9.64 4.18 7.59
N PHE A 136 10.09 3.05 7.06
CA PHE A 136 9.98 2.75 5.63
C PHE A 136 8.51 2.56 5.23
N ILE A 137 7.77 1.77 6.01
CA ILE A 137 6.37 1.47 5.72
C ILE A 137 5.52 2.74 5.80
N HIS A 138 5.69 3.53 6.84
CA HIS A 138 5.04 4.84 6.98
C HIS A 138 5.39 5.76 5.82
N GLY A 139 6.66 5.76 5.38
CA GLY A 139 7.10 6.61 4.29
C GLY A 139 6.37 6.32 2.99
N ILE A 140 6.22 5.05 2.63
CA ILE A 140 5.46 4.66 1.43
C ILE A 140 3.97 4.96 1.61
N ALA A 141 3.38 4.60 2.74
CA ALA A 141 1.96 4.81 2.99
C ALA A 141 1.60 6.30 2.97
N LYS A 142 2.37 7.14 3.62
CA LYS A 142 2.12 8.60 3.64
C LYS A 142 2.22 9.20 2.25
N ARG A 143 3.21 8.83 1.46
CA ARG A 143 3.37 9.32 0.09
C ARG A 143 2.23 8.86 -0.80
N THR A 144 1.78 7.64 -0.63
CA THR A 144 0.66 7.09 -1.39
C THR A 144 -0.62 7.85 -1.04
N LEU A 145 -0.91 8.01 0.23
CA LEU A 145 -2.10 8.76 0.68
C LEU A 145 -2.06 10.22 0.23
N ALA A 146 -0.93 10.88 0.38
CA ALA A 146 -0.79 12.28 -0.04
C ALA A 146 -0.94 12.44 -1.55
N GLY A 147 -0.42 11.50 -2.34
CA GLY A 147 -0.55 11.52 -3.79
C GLY A 147 -1.98 11.31 -4.26
N ILE A 148 -2.70 10.37 -3.65
CA ILE A 148 -4.12 10.14 -3.95
C ILE A 148 -4.93 11.39 -3.59
N LYS A 149 -4.68 11.97 -2.41
CA LYS A 149 -5.35 13.20 -1.98
C LYS A 149 -5.16 14.33 -2.98
N ARG A 150 -3.92 14.58 -3.41
CA ARG A 150 -3.63 15.63 -4.40
C ARG A 150 -4.37 15.39 -5.70
N LEU A 151 -4.36 14.17 -6.20
CA LEU A 151 -5.01 13.83 -7.46
C LEU A 151 -6.52 14.02 -7.38
N VAL A 152 -7.15 13.51 -6.32
CA VAL A 152 -8.60 13.50 -6.19
C VAL A 152 -9.15 14.89 -5.85
N GLU A 153 -8.47 15.66 -5.00
CA GLU A 153 -8.91 16.99 -4.62
C GLU A 153 -8.69 18.05 -5.72
N ALA A 154 -7.73 17.81 -6.63
CA ALA A 154 -7.49 18.72 -7.75
C ALA A 154 -8.51 18.58 -8.89
N GLY A 155 -9.20 17.48 -8.95
CA GLY A 155 -10.23 17.21 -9.94
C GLY A 155 -11.61 17.34 -9.37
#